data_6ebe3a760216839deeff7e1f1e31593b
#
_entry.id   6ebe3a760216839deeff7e1f1e31593b
#
_cell.length_a   1.000
_cell.length_b   1.000
_cell.length_c   1.000
_cell.angle_alpha   90.00
_cell.angle_beta   90.00
_cell.angle_gamma   90.00
#
_symmetry.space_group_name_H-M   'P 1'
#
loop_
_entity.id
_entity.type
_entity.pdbx_description
1 polymer ?
#
loop_
_entity_poly.entity_id
_entity_poly.type
_entity_poly.pdbx_seq_one_letter_code
_entity_poly.pdbx_strand_id
1 'polypeptide(L)'
;MSIYDFQNATADRIAEIFRTATIDANGNEIKSGGQRRVLLADEVGLGKTHVASAVIERVREMRKAVNDDMFRVVYVCSNMSIANQNIEKLGVKNKADVTESRLSMQHLTIREREAKIVDTETGEMGEIIIPLTPSTSFLLRGSSKGNANERALIATILGRFDEFSEFKPQLTKLFQGYSGDNGWEYWLKRYEKRVKDLGPSYI
;
A
#
# COMPACT_ATOMS: atom_id res chain seq x y z
N MET A 1 -1.35 23.19 14.14
CA MET A 1 -2.40 24.04 13.49
C MET A 1 -3.73 23.57 14.05
N SER A 2 -4.51 24.47 14.61
CA SER A 2 -5.79 24.08 15.27
C SER A 2 -6.79 23.70 14.18
N ILE A 3 -7.53 22.61 14.40
CA ILE A 3 -8.65 22.20 13.56
C ILE A 3 -9.89 23.01 13.98
N TYR A 4 -10.69 23.47 13.02
CA TYR A 4 -11.91 24.19 13.31
C TYR A 4 -13.06 23.26 13.67
N ASP A 5 -14.04 23.75 14.44
CA ASP A 5 -15.18 22.94 14.92
C ASP A 5 -15.96 22.27 13.80
N PHE A 6 -16.17 22.95 12.67
CA PHE A 6 -16.87 22.38 11.52
C PHE A 6 -16.07 21.22 10.86
N GLN A 7 -14.73 21.33 10.85
CA GLN A 7 -13.85 20.25 10.32
C GLN A 7 -13.90 19.02 11.23
N ASN A 8 -13.93 19.24 12.57
CA ASN A 8 -14.11 18.18 13.53
C ASN A 8 -15.48 17.51 13.36
N ALA A 9 -16.57 18.28 13.28
CA ALA A 9 -17.91 17.74 13.08
C ALA A 9 -18.01 16.93 11.77
N THR A 10 -17.36 17.40 10.69
CA THR A 10 -17.30 16.66 9.43
C THR A 10 -16.52 15.36 9.59
N ALA A 11 -15.38 15.40 10.28
CA ALA A 11 -14.57 14.20 10.52
C ALA A 11 -15.31 13.19 11.42
N ASP A 12 -16.02 13.66 12.46
CA ASP A 12 -16.86 12.82 13.32
C ASP A 12 -17.96 12.12 12.53
N ARG A 13 -18.62 12.85 11.63
CA ARG A 13 -19.67 12.27 10.77
C ARG A 13 -19.14 11.22 9.83
N ILE A 14 -17.99 11.45 9.18
CA ILE A 14 -17.34 10.48 8.31
C ILE A 14 -16.91 9.25 9.11
N ALA A 15 -16.32 9.45 10.28
CA ALA A 15 -15.88 8.36 11.14
C ALA A 15 -17.06 7.51 11.61
N GLU A 16 -18.21 8.13 11.95
CA GLU A 16 -19.42 7.41 12.34
C GLU A 16 -19.96 6.53 11.19
N ILE A 17 -19.95 7.05 9.95
CA ILE A 17 -20.31 6.25 8.77
C ILE A 17 -19.39 5.01 8.64
N PHE A 18 -18.09 5.19 8.85
CA PHE A 18 -17.14 4.08 8.79
C PHE A 18 -17.27 3.13 9.99
N ARG A 19 -17.56 3.66 11.19
CA ARG A 19 -17.77 2.86 12.39
C ARG A 19 -18.95 1.90 12.20
N THR A 20 -20.08 2.38 11.74
CA THR A 20 -21.26 1.54 11.48
C THR A 20 -21.08 0.52 10.36
N ALA A 21 -20.06 0.69 9.52
CA ALA A 21 -19.66 -0.25 8.49
C ALA A 21 -18.54 -1.21 8.91
N THR A 22 -17.91 -0.98 10.06
CA THR A 22 -16.71 -1.70 10.49
C THR A 22 -16.95 -2.48 11.79
N ILE A 23 -17.73 -1.94 12.72
CA ILE A 23 -17.96 -2.49 14.06
C ILE A 23 -19.46 -2.58 14.32
N ASP A 24 -19.95 -3.72 14.79
CA ASP A 24 -21.35 -3.92 15.20
C ASP A 24 -21.63 -3.29 16.59
N ALA A 25 -22.89 -3.38 17.02
CA ALA A 25 -23.32 -2.86 18.33
C ALA A 25 -22.64 -3.57 19.52
N ASN A 26 -22.08 -4.74 19.32
CA ASN A 26 -21.38 -5.54 20.33
C ASN A 26 -19.85 -5.34 20.28
N GLY A 27 -19.35 -4.49 19.37
CA GLY A 27 -17.93 -4.23 19.20
C GLY A 27 -17.20 -5.23 18.29
N ASN A 28 -17.90 -6.12 17.58
CA ASN A 28 -17.29 -7.09 16.68
C ASN A 28 -17.09 -6.50 15.28
N GLU A 29 -16.07 -6.99 14.57
CA GLU A 29 -15.81 -6.56 13.20
C GLU A 29 -16.91 -7.00 12.23
N ILE A 30 -17.43 -6.06 11.46
CA ILE A 30 -18.35 -6.32 10.33
C ILE A 30 -17.54 -6.60 9.07
N LYS A 31 -17.51 -7.85 8.61
CA LYS A 31 -16.76 -8.27 7.42
C LYS A 31 -17.39 -7.87 6.10
N SER A 32 -18.71 -7.64 6.07
CA SER A 32 -19.45 -7.28 4.85
C SER A 32 -20.63 -6.36 5.15
N GLY A 33 -20.98 -5.50 4.20
CA GLY A 33 -22.07 -4.52 4.33
C GLY A 33 -21.59 -3.14 4.82
N GLY A 34 -22.54 -2.21 4.97
CA GLY A 34 -22.30 -0.84 5.40
C GLY A 34 -21.69 0.07 4.33
N GLN A 35 -21.73 1.38 4.57
CA GLN A 35 -21.18 2.40 3.68
C GLN A 35 -19.69 2.61 3.97
N ARG A 36 -18.82 2.24 3.02
CA ARG A 36 -17.36 2.36 3.15
C ARG A 36 -16.76 3.42 2.23
N ARG A 37 -17.59 4.28 1.64
CA ARG A 37 -17.16 5.33 0.72
C ARG A 37 -17.85 6.63 1.06
N VAL A 38 -17.07 7.70 1.15
CA VAL A 38 -17.55 9.05 1.41
C VAL A 38 -16.90 10.00 0.42
N LEU A 39 -17.68 10.93 -0.12
CA LEU A 39 -17.19 12.05 -0.91
C LEU A 39 -17.26 13.32 -0.08
N LEU A 40 -16.10 13.96 0.14
CA LEU A 40 -15.99 15.30 0.73
C LEU A 40 -15.79 16.32 -0.38
N ALA A 41 -16.86 17.03 -0.76
CA ALA A 41 -16.90 17.98 -1.87
C ALA A 41 -16.94 19.43 -1.38
N ASP A 42 -16.01 19.80 -0.50
CA ASP A 42 -15.85 21.17 -0.03
C ASP A 42 -15.06 22.05 -1.01
N GLU A 43 -15.21 23.36 -0.88
CA GLU A 43 -14.44 24.33 -1.64
C GLU A 43 -12.92 24.23 -1.37
N VAL A 44 -12.13 24.79 -2.28
CA VAL A 44 -10.68 24.87 -2.14
C VAL A 44 -10.33 25.76 -0.93
N GLY A 45 -9.40 25.31 -0.12
CA GLY A 45 -8.93 26.09 1.04
C GLY A 45 -9.64 25.78 2.37
N LEU A 46 -10.77 25.06 2.40
CA LEU A 46 -11.50 24.71 3.63
C LEU A 46 -10.83 23.59 4.47
N GLY A 47 -9.59 23.23 4.14
CA GLY A 47 -8.80 22.34 4.97
C GLY A 47 -9.16 20.86 4.86
N LYS A 48 -9.54 20.37 3.67
CA LYS A 48 -9.83 18.94 3.43
C LYS A 48 -8.74 17.99 3.96
N THR A 49 -7.47 18.40 3.91
CA THR A 49 -6.36 17.61 4.45
C THR A 49 -6.44 17.49 5.97
N HIS A 50 -6.92 18.51 6.68
CA HIS A 50 -7.13 18.44 8.13
C HIS A 50 -8.29 17.53 8.50
N VAL A 51 -9.39 17.60 7.74
CA VAL A 51 -10.50 16.64 7.88
C VAL A 51 -10.01 15.21 7.63
N ALA A 52 -9.23 14.99 6.58
CA ALA A 52 -8.66 13.67 6.28
C ALA A 52 -7.75 13.16 7.41
N SER A 53 -6.88 13.99 7.95
CA SER A 53 -6.03 13.65 9.11
C SER A 53 -6.87 13.26 10.33
N ALA A 54 -7.90 14.04 10.64
CA ALA A 54 -8.80 13.76 11.74
C ALA A 54 -9.62 12.47 11.56
N VAL A 55 -10.05 12.17 10.32
CA VAL A 55 -10.71 10.90 10.00
C VAL A 55 -9.75 9.73 10.15
N ILE A 56 -8.51 9.86 9.66
CA ILE A 56 -7.47 8.81 9.79
C ILE A 56 -7.23 8.47 11.27
N GLU A 57 -7.14 9.49 12.14
CA GLU A 57 -6.96 9.29 13.58
C GLU A 57 -8.12 8.50 14.19
N ARG A 58 -9.37 8.86 13.88
CA ARG A 58 -10.56 8.17 14.38
C ARG A 58 -10.66 6.73 13.87
N VAL A 59 -10.37 6.51 12.59
CA VAL A 59 -10.38 5.16 12.00
C VAL A 59 -9.24 4.30 12.59
N ARG A 60 -8.08 4.89 12.87
CA ARG A 60 -6.98 4.20 13.57
C ARG A 60 -7.44 3.64 14.92
N GLU A 61 -8.13 4.45 15.72
CA GLU A 61 -8.64 4.00 17.02
C GLU A 61 -9.70 2.88 16.87
N MET A 62 -10.55 2.96 15.85
CA MET A 62 -11.48 1.86 15.53
C MET A 62 -10.76 0.56 15.18
N ARG A 63 -9.67 0.64 14.39
CA ARG A 63 -8.90 -0.55 14.00
C ARG A 63 -8.13 -1.15 15.17
N LYS A 64 -7.63 -0.32 16.09
CA LYS A 64 -7.06 -0.79 17.36
C LYS A 64 -8.09 -1.53 18.20
N ALA A 65 -9.32 -1.03 18.28
CA ALA A 65 -10.39 -1.65 19.07
C ALA A 65 -10.78 -3.05 18.60
N VAL A 66 -10.52 -3.40 17.32
CA VAL A 66 -10.72 -4.74 16.77
C VAL A 66 -9.42 -5.56 16.66
N ASN A 67 -8.36 -5.12 17.35
CA ASN A 67 -7.04 -5.78 17.39
C ASN A 67 -6.43 -6.00 16.01
N ASP A 68 -6.48 -4.97 15.16
CA ASP A 68 -5.82 -5.01 13.85
C ASP A 68 -4.30 -4.89 14.02
N ASP A 69 -3.54 -5.75 13.36
CA ASP A 69 -2.08 -5.77 13.48
C ASP A 69 -1.40 -4.66 12.67
N MET A 70 -2.07 -4.17 11.61
CA MET A 70 -1.49 -3.20 10.68
C MET A 70 -2.51 -2.20 10.15
N PHE A 71 -2.28 -0.93 10.43
CA PHE A 71 -3.06 0.18 9.88
C PHE A 71 -2.43 0.72 8.60
N ARG A 72 -3.12 0.54 7.47
CA ARG A 72 -2.65 0.97 6.15
C ARG A 72 -3.47 2.13 5.62
N VAL A 73 -2.79 3.20 5.26
CA VAL A 73 -3.39 4.35 4.56
C VAL A 73 -2.82 4.43 3.16
N VAL A 74 -3.66 4.31 2.13
CA VAL A 74 -3.25 4.54 0.74
C VAL A 74 -3.63 5.97 0.35
N TYR A 75 -2.63 6.81 0.14
CA TYR A 75 -2.82 8.20 -0.27
C TYR A 75 -2.64 8.35 -1.79
N VAL A 76 -3.76 8.55 -2.49
CA VAL A 76 -3.76 8.68 -3.96
C VAL A 76 -3.81 10.15 -4.35
N CYS A 77 -2.86 10.60 -5.17
CA CYS A 77 -2.84 11.96 -5.70
C CYS A 77 -2.18 12.03 -7.07
N SER A 78 -2.21 13.21 -7.70
CA SER A 78 -1.74 13.40 -9.08
C SER A 78 -0.24 13.23 -9.27
N ASN A 79 0.59 13.60 -8.28
CA ASN A 79 2.05 13.50 -8.38
C ASN A 79 2.74 13.40 -7.01
N MET A 80 4.01 12.96 -7.02
CA MET A 80 4.81 12.75 -5.80
C MET A 80 5.12 14.03 -5.02
N SER A 81 5.20 15.19 -5.67
CA SER A 81 5.44 16.46 -4.96
C SER A 81 4.28 16.78 -4.02
N ILE A 82 3.05 16.65 -4.52
CA ILE A 82 1.82 16.80 -3.72
C ILE A 82 1.74 15.73 -2.64
N ALA A 83 2.09 14.47 -2.96
CA ALA A 83 2.12 13.40 -1.97
C ALA A 83 3.05 13.76 -0.80
N ASN A 84 4.29 14.10 -1.08
CA ASN A 84 5.29 14.42 -0.06
C ASN A 84 4.87 15.61 0.81
N GLN A 85 4.25 16.63 0.22
CA GLN A 85 3.77 17.81 0.95
C GLN A 85 2.62 17.49 1.92
N ASN A 86 1.75 16.56 1.57
CA ASN A 86 0.54 16.27 2.35
C ASN A 86 0.69 15.10 3.31
N ILE A 87 1.52 14.10 3.01
CA ILE A 87 1.67 12.89 3.83
C ILE A 87 2.05 13.22 5.27
N GLU A 88 2.97 14.16 5.47
CA GLU A 88 3.39 14.56 6.82
C GLU A 88 2.24 15.15 7.65
N LYS A 89 1.25 15.77 6.98
CA LYS A 89 0.08 16.37 7.63
C LYS A 89 -0.97 15.34 8.04
N LEU A 90 -0.90 14.12 7.50
CA LEU A 90 -1.88 13.06 7.76
C LEU A 90 -1.61 12.26 9.04
N GLY A 91 -0.49 12.50 9.72
CA GLY A 91 -0.22 11.97 11.06
C GLY A 91 -0.05 10.45 11.13
N VAL A 92 0.46 9.80 10.06
CA VAL A 92 0.80 8.37 10.07
C VAL A 92 2.31 8.21 10.30
N LYS A 93 2.70 7.33 11.24
CA LYS A 93 4.08 7.23 11.73
C LYS A 93 5.10 6.82 10.66
N ASN A 94 4.76 5.87 9.81
CA ASN A 94 5.68 5.31 8.82
C ASN A 94 5.22 5.61 7.40
N LYS A 95 6.18 5.98 6.53
CA LYS A 95 5.93 6.23 5.12
C LYS A 95 6.61 5.14 4.29
N ALA A 96 5.88 4.57 3.33
CA ALA A 96 6.49 3.72 2.31
C ALA A 96 7.29 4.57 1.33
N ASP A 97 8.60 4.36 1.29
CA ASP A 97 9.47 4.93 0.25
C ASP A 97 9.32 4.09 -1.01
N VAL A 98 8.57 4.63 -1.97
CA VAL A 98 8.31 3.96 -3.23
C VAL A 98 9.19 4.56 -4.31
N THR A 99 10.33 3.93 -4.56
CA THR A 99 11.31 4.35 -5.58
C THR A 99 11.11 3.67 -6.91
N GLU A 100 10.39 2.55 -6.94
CA GLU A 100 10.13 1.79 -8.16
C GLU A 100 8.91 2.35 -8.89
N SER A 101 9.00 2.41 -10.22
CA SER A 101 8.03 3.12 -11.05
C SER A 101 6.72 2.35 -11.31
N ARG A 102 6.71 1.03 -11.12
CA ARG A 102 5.57 0.15 -11.42
C ARG A 102 4.91 -0.35 -10.15
N LEU A 103 3.58 -0.46 -10.16
CA LEU A 103 2.81 -0.89 -8.99
C LEU A 103 3.22 -2.28 -8.46
N SER A 104 3.50 -3.22 -9.36
CA SER A 104 3.99 -4.55 -9.01
C SER A 104 5.28 -4.53 -8.19
N MET A 105 6.20 -3.62 -8.55
CA MET A 105 7.47 -3.44 -7.87
C MET A 105 7.32 -2.66 -6.56
N GLN A 106 6.42 -1.66 -6.55
CA GLN A 106 6.07 -0.90 -5.35
C GLN A 106 5.49 -1.82 -4.27
N HIS A 107 4.67 -2.79 -4.67
CA HIS A 107 4.09 -3.75 -3.74
C HIS A 107 5.15 -4.52 -2.94
N LEU A 108 6.20 -5.01 -3.59
CA LEU A 108 7.31 -5.68 -2.90
C LEU A 108 7.97 -4.78 -1.84
N THR A 109 8.25 -3.53 -2.19
CA THR A 109 8.85 -2.54 -1.27
C THR A 109 7.94 -2.23 -0.08
N ILE A 110 6.63 -2.13 -0.32
CA ILE A 110 5.63 -1.93 0.74
C ILE A 110 5.64 -3.12 1.71
N ARG A 111 5.61 -4.34 1.20
CA ARG A 111 5.63 -5.56 2.05
C ARG A 111 6.91 -5.69 2.87
N GLU A 112 8.06 -5.35 2.31
CA GLU A 112 9.33 -5.32 3.05
C GLU A 112 9.33 -4.28 4.18
N ARG A 113 8.64 -3.15 3.99
CA ARG A 113 8.45 -2.14 5.05
C ARG A 113 7.50 -2.63 6.13
N GLU A 114 6.37 -3.19 5.73
CA GLU A 114 5.39 -3.75 6.68
C GLU A 114 6.02 -4.82 7.57
N ALA A 115 6.78 -5.75 7.00
CA ALA A 115 7.49 -6.77 7.77
C ALA A 115 8.43 -6.17 8.83
N LYS A 116 9.13 -5.09 8.51
CA LYS A 116 10.01 -4.39 9.48
C LYS A 116 9.24 -3.66 10.59
N ILE A 117 8.00 -3.24 10.32
CA ILE A 117 7.17 -2.54 11.30
C ILE A 117 6.53 -3.53 12.27
N VAL A 118 6.09 -4.70 11.78
CA VAL A 118 5.48 -5.76 12.60
C VAL A 118 6.49 -6.44 13.53
N ASP A 119 7.75 -6.55 13.11
CA ASP A 119 8.84 -7.15 13.91
C ASP A 119 9.29 -6.28 15.12
N THR A 120 8.64 -5.16 15.38
CA THR A 120 8.93 -4.38 16.60
C THR A 120 8.32 -5.06 17.81
N GLU A 121 9.13 -5.35 18.83
CA GLU A 121 8.81 -6.07 20.08
C GLU A 121 7.71 -5.42 20.95
N THR A 122 7.06 -4.38 20.49
CA THR A 122 6.17 -3.54 21.31
C THR A 122 4.73 -4.02 21.38
N GLY A 123 4.29 -4.94 20.52
CA GLY A 123 2.88 -5.35 20.42
C GLY A 123 1.93 -4.22 20.00
N GLU A 124 2.44 -3.07 19.60
CA GLU A 124 1.64 -1.99 19.07
C GLU A 124 1.24 -2.24 17.61
N MET A 125 0.04 -1.81 17.24
CA MET A 125 -0.43 -1.85 15.86
C MET A 125 0.54 -1.10 14.93
N GLY A 126 1.05 -1.78 13.92
CA GLY A 126 1.90 -1.17 12.90
C GLY A 126 1.11 -0.14 12.06
N GLU A 127 1.78 0.93 11.64
CA GLU A 127 1.15 1.97 10.81
C GLU A 127 2.02 2.27 9.60
N ILE A 128 1.40 2.41 8.42
CA ILE A 128 2.09 2.82 7.21
C ILE A 128 1.19 3.65 6.29
N ILE A 129 1.74 4.74 5.72
CA ILE A 129 1.11 5.46 4.62
C ILE A 129 1.83 5.20 3.31
N ILE A 130 1.05 4.85 2.29
CA ILE A 130 1.52 4.43 0.98
C ILE A 130 1.10 5.47 -0.04
N PRO A 131 2.04 6.29 -0.57
CA PRO A 131 1.72 7.21 -1.65
C PRO A 131 1.53 6.44 -2.97
N LEU A 132 0.39 6.66 -3.62
CA LEU A 132 0.10 6.12 -4.93
C LEU A 132 -0.13 7.27 -5.90
N THR A 133 0.75 7.40 -6.89
CA THR A 133 0.62 8.39 -7.95
C THR A 133 0.45 7.69 -9.30
N PRO A 134 -0.66 7.92 -10.03
CA PRO A 134 -0.94 7.23 -11.29
C PRO A 134 0.18 7.37 -12.32
N SER A 135 0.81 8.55 -12.39
CA SER A 135 1.91 8.82 -13.32
C SER A 135 3.15 7.96 -13.12
N THR A 136 3.42 7.54 -11.88
CA THR A 136 4.55 6.65 -11.56
C THR A 136 4.12 5.19 -11.47
N SER A 137 2.95 4.93 -10.89
CA SER A 137 2.45 3.57 -10.61
C SER A 137 1.98 2.84 -11.87
N PHE A 138 1.43 3.56 -12.85
CA PHE A 138 0.86 2.99 -14.07
C PHE A 138 1.56 3.47 -15.33
N LEU A 139 2.82 3.91 -15.23
CA LEU A 139 3.58 4.41 -16.37
C LEU A 139 3.81 3.31 -17.42
N LEU A 140 3.10 3.40 -18.53
CA LEU A 140 3.31 2.59 -19.73
C LEU A 140 4.33 3.32 -20.62
N ARG A 141 5.61 3.08 -20.44
CA ARG A 141 6.62 3.55 -21.40
C ARG A 141 6.67 2.59 -22.57
N GLY A 142 6.58 3.17 -23.76
CA GLY A 142 6.34 2.61 -25.06
C GLY A 142 7.31 1.58 -25.64
N SER A 143 7.80 0.65 -24.84
CA SER A 143 8.42 -0.57 -25.32
C SER A 143 7.41 -1.69 -25.16
N SER A 144 7.01 -2.31 -26.24
CA SER A 144 6.13 -3.48 -26.29
C SER A 144 6.62 -4.70 -25.47
N LYS A 145 7.81 -4.61 -24.88
CA LYS A 145 8.50 -5.68 -24.16
C LYS A 145 8.48 -5.52 -22.63
N GLY A 146 7.94 -4.41 -22.10
CA GLY A 146 7.93 -4.12 -20.67
C GLY A 146 9.32 -3.94 -20.05
N ASN A 147 9.38 -3.78 -18.73
CA ASN A 147 10.62 -3.63 -17.98
C ASN A 147 11.19 -5.01 -17.60
N ALA A 148 12.48 -5.25 -17.85
CA ALA A 148 13.16 -6.51 -17.49
C ALA A 148 13.08 -6.80 -15.98
N ASN A 149 13.18 -5.77 -15.13
CA ASN A 149 13.05 -5.90 -13.68
C ASN A 149 11.69 -6.46 -13.29
N GLU A 150 10.61 -5.87 -13.83
CA GLU A 150 9.25 -6.29 -13.55
C GLU A 150 8.99 -7.72 -14.00
N ARG A 151 9.49 -8.09 -15.20
CA ARG A 151 9.40 -9.46 -15.69
C ARG A 151 10.14 -10.45 -14.80
N ALA A 152 11.34 -10.10 -14.31
CA ALA A 152 12.09 -10.92 -13.37
C ALA A 152 11.35 -11.12 -12.03
N LEU A 153 10.72 -10.06 -11.50
CA LEU A 153 9.88 -10.17 -10.31
C LEU A 153 8.69 -11.10 -10.54
N ILE A 154 7.97 -10.93 -11.64
CA ILE A 154 6.82 -11.78 -12.00
C ILE A 154 7.27 -13.25 -12.15
N ALA A 155 8.39 -13.51 -12.87
CA ALA A 155 8.93 -14.85 -13.01
C ALA A 155 9.29 -15.48 -11.67
N THR A 156 9.86 -14.69 -10.75
CA THR A 156 10.20 -15.13 -9.39
C THR A 156 8.95 -15.50 -8.59
N ILE A 157 7.90 -14.68 -8.64
CA ILE A 157 6.65 -14.93 -7.93
C ILE A 157 5.97 -16.18 -8.50
N LEU A 158 5.77 -16.25 -9.82
CA LEU A 158 5.12 -17.41 -10.46
C LEU A 158 5.87 -18.72 -10.22
N GLY A 159 7.21 -18.69 -10.22
CA GLY A 159 8.01 -19.87 -9.95
C GLY A 159 7.91 -20.42 -8.51
N ARG A 160 7.12 -19.79 -7.64
CA ARG A 160 6.83 -20.26 -6.28
C ARG A 160 5.49 -20.97 -6.14
N PHE A 161 4.62 -20.87 -7.13
CA PHE A 161 3.38 -21.64 -7.14
C PHE A 161 3.66 -23.04 -7.63
N ASP A 162 3.11 -24.03 -6.94
CA ASP A 162 3.33 -25.46 -7.27
C ASP A 162 2.90 -25.80 -8.71
N GLU A 163 1.82 -25.14 -9.20
CA GLU A 163 1.32 -25.31 -10.56
C GLU A 163 2.35 -24.92 -11.64
N PHE A 164 3.29 -24.04 -11.31
CA PHE A 164 4.33 -23.56 -12.23
C PHE A 164 5.72 -24.13 -11.95
N SER A 165 5.88 -24.93 -10.91
CA SER A 165 7.20 -25.43 -10.48
C SER A 165 7.90 -26.25 -11.57
N GLU A 166 7.15 -27.11 -12.27
CA GLU A 166 7.66 -27.93 -13.39
C GLU A 166 8.05 -27.10 -14.61
N PHE A 167 7.44 -25.92 -14.79
CA PHE A 167 7.67 -25.03 -15.93
C PHE A 167 8.64 -23.88 -15.62
N LYS A 168 9.28 -23.88 -14.45
CA LYS A 168 10.17 -22.80 -14.02
C LYS A 168 11.23 -22.42 -15.07
N PRO A 169 11.94 -23.35 -15.74
CA PRO A 169 12.89 -23.02 -16.79
C PRO A 169 12.26 -22.34 -18.00
N GLN A 170 11.08 -22.80 -18.41
CA GLN A 170 10.34 -22.26 -19.57
C GLN A 170 9.80 -20.86 -19.24
N LEU A 171 9.24 -20.68 -18.05
CA LEU A 171 8.79 -19.36 -17.55
C LEU A 171 9.95 -18.38 -17.49
N THR A 172 11.08 -18.78 -16.92
CA THR A 172 12.28 -17.93 -16.85
C THR A 172 12.68 -17.47 -18.24
N LYS A 173 12.75 -18.38 -19.22
CA LYS A 173 13.09 -18.05 -20.60
C LYS A 173 12.05 -17.16 -21.28
N LEU A 174 10.76 -17.40 -21.04
CA LEU A 174 9.67 -16.58 -21.55
C LEU A 174 9.76 -15.13 -21.03
N PHE A 175 9.96 -14.95 -19.74
CA PHE A 175 10.05 -13.64 -19.13
C PHE A 175 11.37 -12.93 -19.40
N GLN A 176 12.47 -13.66 -19.61
CA GLN A 176 13.73 -13.09 -20.04
C GLN A 176 13.59 -12.36 -21.38
N GLY A 177 12.91 -13.00 -22.35
CA GLY A 177 12.72 -12.43 -23.68
C GLY A 177 14.05 -12.09 -24.34
N TYR A 178 14.23 -10.82 -24.71
CA TYR A 178 15.47 -10.32 -25.35
C TYR A 178 16.45 -9.67 -24.37
N SER A 179 16.25 -9.85 -23.06
CA SER A 179 17.20 -9.31 -22.07
C SER A 179 18.49 -10.13 -22.09
N GLY A 180 19.65 -9.45 -22.06
CA GLY A 180 20.93 -10.12 -21.98
C GLY A 180 21.08 -10.96 -20.70
N ASP A 181 21.77 -12.08 -20.78
CA ASP A 181 21.85 -13.07 -19.69
C ASP A 181 22.34 -12.47 -18.37
N ASN A 182 23.43 -11.72 -18.38
CA ASN A 182 24.00 -11.11 -17.17
C ASN A 182 23.02 -10.16 -16.44
N GLY A 183 22.31 -9.33 -17.19
CA GLY A 183 21.33 -8.40 -16.64
C GLY A 183 20.10 -9.12 -16.11
N TRP A 184 19.65 -10.15 -16.83
CA TRP A 184 18.51 -10.97 -16.42
C TRP A 184 18.80 -11.75 -15.14
N GLU A 185 19.93 -12.47 -15.07
CA GLU A 185 20.33 -13.22 -13.89
C GLU A 185 20.49 -12.34 -12.65
N TYR A 186 21.03 -11.12 -12.81
CA TYR A 186 21.15 -10.16 -11.72
C TYR A 186 19.79 -9.83 -11.11
N TRP A 187 18.80 -9.50 -11.95
CA TRP A 187 17.46 -9.18 -11.47
C TRP A 187 16.76 -10.39 -10.87
N LEU A 188 16.86 -11.54 -11.48
CA LEU A 188 16.24 -12.77 -10.99
C LEU A 188 16.76 -13.12 -9.59
N LYS A 189 18.10 -13.21 -9.41
CA LYS A 189 18.72 -13.48 -8.10
C LYS A 189 18.34 -12.44 -7.04
N ARG A 190 18.27 -11.16 -7.44
CA ARG A 190 17.88 -10.09 -6.55
C ARG A 190 16.45 -10.27 -6.02
N TYR A 191 15.49 -10.58 -6.90
CA TYR A 191 14.11 -10.79 -6.49
C TYR A 191 13.88 -12.13 -5.80
N GLU A 192 14.56 -13.19 -6.18
CA GLU A 192 14.55 -14.47 -5.47
C GLU A 192 14.94 -14.28 -3.98
N LYS A 193 15.99 -13.50 -3.73
CA LYS A 193 16.41 -13.16 -2.38
C LYS A 193 15.34 -12.35 -1.65
N ARG A 194 14.87 -11.23 -2.22
CA ARG A 194 13.88 -10.34 -1.60
C ARG A 194 12.59 -11.08 -1.25
N VAL A 195 12.06 -11.88 -2.17
CA VAL A 195 10.83 -12.66 -1.97
C VAL A 195 11.04 -13.78 -0.95
N LYS A 196 12.24 -14.38 -0.90
CA LYS A 196 12.59 -15.37 0.14
C LYS A 196 12.63 -14.74 1.53
N ASP A 197 13.19 -13.55 1.65
CA ASP A 197 13.33 -12.83 2.93
C ASP A 197 11.97 -12.43 3.51
N LEU A 198 10.93 -12.24 2.68
CA LEU A 198 9.56 -11.96 3.11
C LEU A 198 8.80 -13.22 3.60
N GLY A 199 9.32 -14.41 3.34
CA GLY A 199 8.71 -15.66 3.78
C GLY A 199 7.50 -16.13 2.96
N PRO A 200 6.92 -17.29 3.32
CA PRO A 200 5.83 -17.92 2.55
C PRO A 200 4.51 -17.14 2.59
N SER A 201 4.29 -16.32 3.59
CA SER A 201 3.06 -15.50 3.72
C SER A 201 2.98 -14.34 2.73
N TYR A 202 4.02 -14.12 1.93
CA TYR A 202 4.04 -13.09 0.88
C TYR A 202 3.24 -13.50 -0.36
N ILE A 203 3.12 -14.75 -0.65
CA ILE A 203 2.41 -15.35 -1.78
C ILE A 203 1.17 -16.06 -1.25
#